data_72c23af5fe2e3b205b06a56c03521789
#
_entry.id   72c23af5fe2e3b205b06a56c03521789
#
_cell.length_a   1.000
_cell.length_b   1.000
_cell.length_c   1.000
_cell.angle_alpha   90.00
_cell.angle_beta   90.00
_cell.angle_gamma   90.00
#
_symmetry.space_group_name_H-M   'P 1'
#
loop_
_entity.id
_entity.type
_entity.pdbx_description
1 polymer ?
#
loop_
_entity_poly.entity_id
_entity_poly.type
_entity_poly.pdbx_seq_one_letter_code
_entity_poly.pdbx_strand_id
1 'polypeptide(L)'
;IWEKILFNPVHLDPFPTPENVGIGTSVTIGHRAKKPLTLSIPIMIAAMSFGGALSKSAKIALAKAASMIGTATNTGEAGLLKEEREAASLLIGQYNRGGWMNTPDKYKQLDAIEIQLGQGAQGSTYQRTTAKNIGEDYKEVYGLKDGESTLIHSRMPGVNTKEEFIQLVRKLRDETGVPVGLKIAATHHLEKELQIACEAEVDFVTLDGAEGGTHGGSPTLQDDVGLPTLFAISRASKFFAQKKVFGDINLIATGGLVTPGHMLKAMAMGADAVYIGTAAIMAM
;
A
#
# COMPACT_ATOMS: atom_id res chain seq x y z
N ILE A 1 8.02 11.83 15.64
CA ILE A 1 9.10 10.87 15.97
C ILE A 1 10.24 10.92 14.96
N TRP A 2 9.98 11.16 13.68
CA TRP A 2 10.95 11.25 12.60
C TRP A 2 11.96 12.42 12.78
N GLU A 3 11.57 13.51 13.44
CA GLU A 3 12.39 14.69 13.70
C GLU A 3 13.55 14.41 14.65
N LYS A 4 13.46 13.33 15.43
CA LYS A 4 14.50 12.92 16.39
C LYS A 4 15.56 11.99 15.79
N ILE A 5 15.41 11.59 14.53
CA ILE A 5 16.33 10.72 13.82
C ILE A 5 17.00 11.56 12.73
N LEU A 6 18.33 11.50 12.68
CA LEU A 6 19.13 12.28 11.74
C LEU A 6 20.03 11.36 10.92
N PHE A 7 20.29 11.74 9.68
CA PHE A 7 21.39 11.15 8.91
C PHE A 7 22.72 11.64 9.46
N ASN A 8 23.67 10.74 9.58
CA ASN A 8 25.03 11.10 9.96
C ASN A 8 25.82 11.54 8.72
N PRO A 9 26.49 12.68 8.75
CA PRO A 9 27.43 13.07 7.70
C PRO A 9 28.65 12.16 7.72
N VAL A 10 29.32 12.02 6.58
CA VAL A 10 30.60 11.31 6.44
C VAL A 10 31.65 12.27 5.90
N HIS A 11 32.93 12.05 6.27
CA HIS A 11 34.02 12.91 5.87
C HIS A 11 35.22 12.13 5.34
N LEU A 12 35.72 11.15 6.08
CA LEU A 12 36.94 10.39 5.76
C LEU A 12 36.72 8.88 5.66
N ASP A 13 35.72 8.35 6.34
CA ASP A 13 35.40 6.90 6.32
C ASP A 13 33.88 6.67 6.44
N PRO A 14 33.22 6.40 5.32
CA PRO A 14 33.72 6.53 3.95
C PRO A 14 33.89 7.99 3.53
N PHE A 15 34.57 8.23 2.42
CA PHE A 15 34.58 9.55 1.79
C PHE A 15 33.18 9.87 1.23
N PRO A 16 32.78 11.17 1.20
CA PRO A 16 31.53 11.59 0.56
C PRO A 16 31.50 11.19 -0.92
N THR A 17 30.30 10.80 -1.40
CA THR A 17 30.11 10.56 -2.83
C THR A 17 30.32 11.88 -3.61
N PRO A 18 31.14 11.89 -4.67
CA PRO A 18 31.33 13.07 -5.50
C PRO A 18 30.03 13.53 -6.16
N GLU A 19 29.88 14.83 -6.38
CA GLU A 19 28.68 15.48 -6.95
C GLU A 19 28.36 15.06 -8.39
N ASN A 20 29.36 14.50 -9.11
CA ASN A 20 29.19 14.04 -10.49
C ASN A 20 28.75 12.58 -10.61
N VAL A 21 28.53 11.89 -9.50
CA VAL A 21 28.01 10.51 -9.50
C VAL A 21 26.51 10.52 -9.67
N GLY A 22 26.01 9.85 -10.72
CA GLY A 22 24.58 9.66 -10.94
C GLY A 22 23.93 8.80 -9.85
N ILE A 23 22.79 9.23 -9.34
CA ILE A 23 22.01 8.49 -8.34
C ILE A 23 20.86 7.76 -9.03
N GLY A 24 20.84 6.44 -8.95
CA GLY A 24 19.72 5.62 -9.42
C GLY A 24 18.53 5.75 -8.46
N THR A 25 17.37 6.12 -9.00
CA THR A 25 16.13 6.25 -8.21
C THR A 25 15.10 5.16 -8.55
N SER A 26 15.33 4.39 -9.61
CA SER A 26 14.41 3.34 -10.04
C SER A 26 14.36 2.18 -9.06
N VAL A 27 13.17 1.65 -8.83
CA VAL A 27 12.95 0.45 -8.04
C VAL A 27 12.00 -0.50 -8.75
N THR A 28 12.25 -1.80 -8.67
CA THR A 28 11.38 -2.85 -9.20
C THR A 28 10.71 -3.59 -8.05
N ILE A 29 9.38 -3.56 -8.03
CA ILE A 29 8.56 -4.31 -7.08
C ILE A 29 8.18 -5.64 -7.72
N GLY A 30 8.40 -6.73 -6.96
CA GLY A 30 8.06 -8.07 -7.40
C GLY A 30 8.91 -8.55 -8.59
N HIS A 31 10.23 -8.45 -8.49
CA HIS A 31 11.15 -8.85 -9.56
C HIS A 31 11.00 -10.32 -9.98
N ARG A 32 10.38 -11.19 -9.14
CA ARG A 32 10.08 -12.60 -9.46
C ARG A 32 8.75 -12.79 -10.20
N ALA A 33 7.90 -11.75 -10.26
CA ALA A 33 6.64 -11.81 -11.00
C ALA A 33 6.92 -11.88 -12.53
N LYS A 34 5.98 -12.46 -13.28
CA LYS A 34 6.09 -12.49 -14.75
C LYS A 34 6.07 -11.10 -15.38
N LYS A 35 5.41 -10.16 -14.71
CA LYS A 35 5.26 -8.76 -15.12
C LYS A 35 5.61 -7.86 -13.92
N PRO A 36 6.89 -7.67 -13.59
CA PRO A 36 7.28 -6.87 -12.44
C PRO A 36 6.86 -5.40 -12.62
N LEU A 37 6.63 -4.71 -11.51
CA LEU A 37 6.27 -3.30 -11.48
C LEU A 37 7.53 -2.45 -11.30
N THR A 38 7.96 -1.75 -12.35
CA THR A 38 9.14 -0.88 -12.30
C THR A 38 8.72 0.58 -12.16
N LEU A 39 9.23 1.24 -11.12
CA LEU A 39 9.00 2.64 -10.78
C LEU A 39 10.25 3.46 -11.11
N SER A 40 10.08 4.67 -11.63
CA SER A 40 11.18 5.62 -11.86
C SER A 40 11.71 6.24 -10.55
N ILE A 41 10.85 6.32 -9.53
CA ILE A 41 11.19 6.81 -8.19
C ILE A 41 10.55 5.91 -7.13
N PRO A 42 11.17 5.74 -5.94
CA PRO A 42 10.66 4.86 -4.88
C PRO A 42 9.55 5.52 -4.04
N ILE A 43 8.76 6.40 -4.63
CA ILE A 43 7.65 7.12 -3.97
C ILE A 43 6.40 6.92 -4.80
N MET A 44 5.35 6.34 -4.19
CA MET A 44 4.08 6.03 -4.83
C MET A 44 2.93 6.77 -4.16
N ILE A 45 1.82 6.94 -4.87
CA ILE A 45 0.58 7.48 -4.31
C ILE A 45 -0.11 6.39 -3.49
N ALA A 46 -0.39 6.70 -2.23
CA ALA A 46 -1.01 5.77 -1.28
C ALA A 46 -2.43 5.33 -1.70
N ALA A 47 -2.84 4.21 -1.14
CA ALA A 47 -4.19 3.67 -1.27
C ALA A 47 -5.23 4.62 -0.66
N MET A 48 -6.01 5.29 -1.51
CA MET A 48 -7.07 6.22 -1.13
C MET A 48 -8.30 5.95 -1.99
N SER A 49 -9.36 5.42 -1.38
CA SER A 49 -10.54 4.93 -2.07
C SER A 49 -11.36 6.03 -2.72
N PHE A 50 -11.82 5.78 -3.94
CA PHE A 50 -12.84 6.61 -4.58
C PHE A 50 -14.14 6.60 -3.77
N GLY A 51 -14.77 7.75 -3.60
CA GLY A 51 -16.06 7.90 -2.93
C GLY A 51 -15.97 7.91 -1.40
N GLY A 52 -15.11 7.08 -0.81
CA GLY A 52 -14.86 7.11 0.63
C GLY A 52 -13.88 8.20 1.04
N ALA A 53 -12.72 8.23 0.41
CA ALA A 53 -11.64 9.16 0.74
C ALA A 53 -11.52 10.31 -0.26
N LEU A 54 -11.64 10.04 -1.56
CA LEU A 54 -11.37 11.00 -2.63
C LEU A 54 -12.51 11.07 -3.65
N SER A 55 -12.66 12.25 -4.27
CA SER A 55 -13.53 12.45 -5.42
C SER A 55 -12.93 11.79 -6.67
N LYS A 56 -13.75 11.60 -7.71
CA LYS A 56 -13.32 11.11 -9.03
C LYS A 56 -12.23 11.99 -9.63
N SER A 57 -12.39 13.31 -9.58
CA SER A 57 -11.41 14.26 -10.11
C SER A 57 -10.06 14.18 -9.39
N ALA A 58 -10.06 14.02 -8.06
CA ALA A 58 -8.83 13.82 -7.28
C ALA A 58 -8.12 12.52 -7.65
N LYS A 59 -8.85 11.41 -7.80
CA LYS A 59 -8.28 10.13 -8.23
C LYS A 59 -7.62 10.24 -9.61
N ILE A 60 -8.29 10.87 -10.57
CA ILE A 60 -7.75 11.09 -11.92
C ILE A 60 -6.52 11.99 -11.88
N ALA A 61 -6.54 13.07 -11.10
CA ALA A 61 -5.40 13.98 -10.99
C ALA A 61 -4.15 13.30 -10.43
N LEU A 62 -4.31 12.52 -9.35
CA LEU A 62 -3.23 11.74 -8.75
C LEU A 62 -2.69 10.66 -9.69
N ALA A 63 -3.58 9.97 -10.44
CA ALA A 63 -3.18 8.97 -11.43
C ALA A 63 -2.36 9.59 -12.57
N LYS A 64 -2.78 10.75 -13.10
CA LYS A 64 -2.01 11.50 -14.10
C LYS A 64 -0.66 11.96 -13.55
N ALA A 65 -0.62 12.52 -12.35
CA ALA A 65 0.63 12.96 -11.71
C ALA A 65 1.61 11.79 -11.52
N ALA A 66 1.12 10.65 -11.02
CA ALA A 66 1.92 9.43 -10.90
C ALA A 66 2.48 8.97 -12.26
N SER A 67 1.65 8.97 -13.31
CA SER A 67 2.05 8.60 -14.67
C SER A 67 3.12 9.52 -15.24
N MET A 68 2.99 10.84 -15.03
CA MET A 68 3.98 11.82 -15.51
C MET A 68 5.36 11.62 -14.91
N ILE A 69 5.44 11.13 -13.68
CA ILE A 69 6.69 10.89 -12.95
C ILE A 69 7.19 9.45 -13.18
N GLY A 70 6.36 8.57 -13.72
CA GLY A 70 6.69 7.15 -13.90
C GLY A 70 6.64 6.35 -12.60
N THR A 71 5.69 6.69 -11.71
CA THR A 71 5.41 5.94 -10.49
C THR A 71 3.98 5.40 -10.46
N ALA A 72 3.62 4.65 -9.42
CA ALA A 72 2.32 4.02 -9.29
C ALA A 72 1.35 4.83 -8.42
N THR A 73 0.06 4.70 -8.74
CA THR A 73 -1.05 5.05 -7.86
C THR A 73 -1.77 3.79 -7.39
N ASN A 74 -2.64 3.92 -6.36
CA ASN A 74 -3.35 2.80 -5.75
C ASN A 74 -4.85 3.10 -5.63
N THR A 75 -5.70 2.11 -5.94
CA THR A 75 -7.16 2.25 -5.90
C THR A 75 -7.72 2.50 -4.50
N GLY A 76 -7.01 2.02 -3.48
CA GLY A 76 -7.58 1.90 -2.14
C GLY A 76 -8.67 0.82 -2.04
N GLU A 77 -9.37 0.75 -0.92
CA GLU A 77 -10.49 -0.16 -0.68
C GLU A 77 -11.74 0.28 -1.47
N ALA A 78 -11.69 0.11 -2.80
CA ALA A 78 -12.73 0.52 -3.73
C ALA A 78 -12.96 -0.56 -4.81
N GLY A 79 -13.95 -0.33 -5.68
CA GLY A 79 -14.02 -0.97 -6.98
C GLY A 79 -13.06 -0.30 -7.98
N LEU A 80 -13.00 -0.83 -9.19
CA LEU A 80 -12.18 -0.27 -10.25
C LEU A 80 -12.89 0.95 -10.89
N LEU A 81 -12.32 2.14 -10.66
CA LEU A 81 -12.76 3.35 -11.33
C LEU A 81 -12.09 3.40 -12.72
N LYS A 82 -12.91 3.37 -13.78
CA LYS A 82 -12.45 3.27 -15.16
C LYS A 82 -11.52 4.45 -15.51
N GLU A 83 -11.89 5.65 -15.17
CA GLU A 83 -11.13 6.86 -15.50
C GLU A 83 -9.78 6.93 -14.75
N GLU A 84 -9.71 6.36 -13.54
CA GLU A 84 -8.43 6.21 -12.84
C GLU A 84 -7.53 5.21 -13.56
N ARG A 85 -8.08 4.04 -13.99
CA ARG A 85 -7.32 3.06 -14.76
C ARG A 85 -6.78 3.63 -16.07
N GLU A 86 -7.61 4.39 -16.79
CA GLU A 86 -7.21 5.02 -18.05
C GLU A 86 -6.13 6.11 -17.87
N ALA A 87 -6.16 6.82 -16.74
CA ALA A 87 -5.20 7.87 -16.41
C ALA A 87 -3.87 7.34 -15.84
N ALA A 88 -3.87 6.13 -15.26
CA ALA A 88 -2.71 5.56 -14.60
C ALA A 88 -1.88 4.70 -15.55
N SER A 89 -0.58 5.03 -15.72
CA SER A 89 0.37 4.14 -16.40
C SER A 89 0.65 2.89 -15.57
N LEU A 90 0.71 3.04 -14.24
CA LEU A 90 0.92 1.96 -13.27
C LEU A 90 -0.14 2.07 -12.18
N LEU A 91 -1.05 1.09 -12.09
CA LEU A 91 -2.13 1.04 -11.12
C LEU A 91 -2.02 -0.20 -10.23
N ILE A 92 -1.83 0.02 -8.94
CA ILE A 92 -1.93 -1.01 -7.92
C ILE A 92 -3.39 -1.05 -7.45
N GLY A 93 -4.00 -2.22 -7.40
CA GLY A 93 -5.36 -2.37 -6.90
C GLY A 93 -5.43 -3.17 -5.63
N GLN A 94 -6.28 -2.74 -4.69
CA GLN A 94 -6.49 -3.48 -3.45
C GLN A 94 -7.52 -4.58 -3.64
N TYR A 95 -7.07 -5.84 -3.56
CA TYR A 95 -7.95 -6.97 -3.28
C TYR A 95 -8.42 -6.80 -1.84
N ASN A 96 -9.69 -6.42 -1.67
CA ASN A 96 -10.15 -5.79 -0.43
C ASN A 96 -11.25 -6.56 0.30
N ARG A 97 -11.44 -6.24 1.57
CA ARG A 97 -12.40 -6.89 2.47
C ARG A 97 -13.87 -6.56 2.15
N GLY A 98 -14.12 -5.55 1.31
CA GLY A 98 -15.45 -5.25 0.78
C GLY A 98 -15.82 -6.06 -0.47
N GLY A 99 -14.82 -6.69 -1.11
CA GLY A 99 -15.04 -7.54 -2.28
C GLY A 99 -15.16 -6.81 -3.62
N TRP A 100 -15.15 -5.50 -3.65
CA TRP A 100 -15.47 -4.70 -4.85
C TRP A 100 -14.42 -4.78 -5.97
N MET A 101 -13.17 -5.13 -5.65
CA MET A 101 -12.09 -5.37 -6.61
C MET A 101 -11.87 -6.86 -6.90
N ASN A 102 -12.52 -7.76 -6.17
CA ASN A 102 -12.12 -9.16 -6.03
C ASN A 102 -12.62 -10.08 -7.17
N THR A 103 -12.98 -9.52 -8.31
CA THR A 103 -13.44 -10.28 -9.48
C THR A 103 -12.42 -10.28 -10.61
N PRO A 104 -12.31 -11.36 -11.41
CA PRO A 104 -11.28 -11.50 -12.45
C PRO A 104 -11.29 -10.39 -13.50
N ASP A 105 -12.47 -9.88 -13.86
CA ASP A 105 -12.65 -8.79 -14.80
C ASP A 105 -12.02 -7.47 -14.32
N LYS A 106 -11.90 -7.27 -12.99
CA LYS A 106 -11.30 -6.10 -12.37
C LYS A 106 -9.82 -6.30 -12.08
N TYR A 107 -9.45 -7.32 -11.29
CA TYR A 107 -8.06 -7.45 -10.85
C TYR A 107 -7.09 -7.82 -12.00
N LYS A 108 -7.56 -8.38 -13.11
CA LYS A 108 -6.71 -8.62 -14.31
C LYS A 108 -6.33 -7.35 -15.07
N GLN A 109 -6.93 -6.21 -14.74
CA GLN A 109 -6.58 -4.91 -15.32
C GLN A 109 -5.50 -4.16 -14.54
N LEU A 110 -5.01 -4.72 -13.44
CA LEU A 110 -4.05 -4.08 -12.53
C LEU A 110 -2.61 -4.41 -12.92
N ASP A 111 -1.69 -3.52 -12.55
CA ASP A 111 -0.24 -3.70 -12.74
C ASP A 111 0.42 -4.34 -11.50
N ALA A 112 -0.24 -4.28 -10.33
CA ALA A 112 0.06 -5.07 -9.15
C ALA A 112 -1.19 -5.22 -8.29
N ILE A 113 -1.25 -6.28 -7.47
CA ILE A 113 -2.36 -6.55 -6.55
C ILE A 113 -1.85 -6.45 -5.12
N GLU A 114 -2.51 -5.64 -4.30
CA GLU A 114 -2.26 -5.49 -2.88
C GLU A 114 -3.41 -6.10 -2.09
N ILE A 115 -3.22 -7.27 -1.46
CA ILE A 115 -4.22 -7.89 -0.58
C ILE A 115 -4.28 -7.09 0.71
N GLN A 116 -5.37 -6.37 0.93
CA GLN A 116 -5.52 -5.47 2.08
C GLN A 116 -6.26 -6.19 3.23
N LEU A 117 -5.54 -6.52 4.30
CA LEU A 117 -6.08 -7.13 5.51
C LEU A 117 -6.28 -6.12 6.64
N GLY A 118 -5.60 -4.99 6.59
CA GLY A 118 -5.69 -3.90 7.54
C GLY A 118 -4.82 -2.70 7.15
N GLN A 119 -4.98 -1.60 7.86
CA GLN A 119 -4.19 -0.38 7.68
C GLN A 119 -4.15 0.42 9.00
N GLY A 120 -3.19 1.36 9.13
CA GLY A 120 -2.81 2.03 10.37
C GLY A 120 -3.96 2.47 11.25
N ALA A 121 -4.63 3.57 10.92
CA ALA A 121 -5.71 4.14 11.73
C ALA A 121 -7.03 3.35 11.74
N GLN A 122 -7.09 2.22 11.07
CA GLN A 122 -8.29 1.38 10.97
C GLN A 122 -8.09 0.00 11.59
N GLY A 123 -6.86 -0.48 11.64
CA GLY A 123 -6.59 -1.89 11.96
C GLY A 123 -7.32 -2.81 10.99
N SER A 124 -7.98 -3.82 11.51
CA SER A 124 -8.86 -4.74 10.78
C SER A 124 -10.34 -4.59 11.19
N THR A 125 -10.75 -3.42 11.68
CA THR A 125 -12.15 -3.18 12.09
C THR A 125 -13.08 -3.15 10.89
N TYR A 126 -14.35 -3.51 11.09
CA TYR A 126 -15.36 -3.38 10.06
C TYR A 126 -15.78 -1.92 9.90
N GLN A 127 -16.21 -1.56 8.68
CA GLN A 127 -16.76 -0.23 8.39
C GLN A 127 -18.01 -0.34 7.54
N ARG A 128 -18.94 0.59 7.73
CA ARG A 128 -20.18 0.66 6.97
C ARG A 128 -20.44 2.09 6.52
N THR A 129 -20.68 2.28 5.21
CA THR A 129 -21.23 3.52 4.68
C THR A 129 -22.71 3.30 4.38
N THR A 130 -23.58 4.10 4.99
CA THR A 130 -25.04 3.97 4.82
C THR A 130 -25.46 4.46 3.42
N ALA A 131 -26.49 3.84 2.84
CA ALA A 131 -26.98 4.14 1.50
C ALA A 131 -27.26 5.62 1.24
N LYS A 132 -27.75 6.37 2.25
CA LYS A 132 -28.02 7.81 2.14
C LYS A 132 -26.78 8.68 1.85
N ASN A 133 -25.60 8.16 2.11
CA ASN A 133 -24.32 8.86 1.90
C ASN A 133 -23.59 8.37 0.61
N ILE A 134 -24.27 7.58 -0.22
CA ILE A 134 -23.70 6.96 -1.42
C ILE A 134 -24.31 7.62 -2.66
N GLY A 135 -23.50 8.31 -3.44
CA GLY A 135 -23.89 8.90 -4.73
C GLY A 135 -23.90 7.87 -5.88
N GLU A 136 -24.44 8.26 -7.04
CA GLU A 136 -24.62 7.36 -8.20
C GLU A 136 -23.27 6.82 -8.72
N ASP A 137 -22.26 7.66 -8.93
CA ASP A 137 -20.92 7.22 -9.37
C ASP A 137 -20.30 6.19 -8.41
N TYR A 138 -20.58 6.36 -7.11
CA TYR A 138 -20.12 5.43 -6.09
C TYR A 138 -20.81 4.07 -6.25
N LYS A 139 -22.16 4.07 -6.44
CA LYS A 139 -22.92 2.83 -6.66
C LYS A 139 -22.40 2.05 -7.87
N GLU A 140 -22.15 2.74 -8.98
CA GLU A 140 -21.64 2.13 -10.20
C GLU A 140 -20.31 1.42 -9.98
N VAL A 141 -19.31 2.12 -9.42
CA VAL A 141 -17.96 1.61 -9.19
C VAL A 141 -17.96 0.44 -8.21
N TYR A 142 -18.83 0.48 -7.20
CA TYR A 142 -18.93 -0.54 -6.16
C TYR A 142 -19.93 -1.66 -6.51
N GLY A 143 -20.68 -1.50 -7.60
CA GLY A 143 -21.69 -2.49 -8.04
C GLY A 143 -22.89 -2.60 -7.08
N LEU A 144 -23.33 -1.48 -6.49
CA LEU A 144 -24.38 -1.44 -5.48
C LEU A 144 -25.76 -1.20 -6.12
N LYS A 145 -26.79 -1.80 -5.52
CA LYS A 145 -28.19 -1.51 -5.83
C LYS A 145 -28.69 -0.29 -5.04
N ASP A 146 -29.82 0.26 -5.47
CA ASP A 146 -30.48 1.34 -4.75
C ASP A 146 -30.84 0.92 -3.31
N GLY A 147 -30.53 1.80 -2.35
CA GLY A 147 -30.74 1.52 -0.94
C GLY A 147 -29.70 0.62 -0.28
N GLU A 148 -28.71 0.14 -1.03
CA GLU A 148 -27.66 -0.72 -0.52
C GLU A 148 -26.55 0.09 0.18
N SER A 149 -26.07 -0.41 1.30
CA SER A 149 -24.94 0.17 2.07
C SER A 149 -23.67 -0.61 1.76
N THR A 150 -22.51 0.04 1.81
CA THR A 150 -21.24 -0.69 1.73
C THR A 150 -20.85 -1.27 3.08
N LEU A 151 -20.14 -2.39 3.04
CA LEU A 151 -19.58 -3.05 4.21
C LEU A 151 -18.16 -3.51 3.92
N ILE A 152 -17.22 -3.03 4.73
CA ILE A 152 -15.86 -3.58 4.80
C ILE A 152 -15.85 -4.55 5.98
N HIS A 153 -15.62 -5.82 5.71
CA HIS A 153 -15.60 -6.87 6.74
C HIS A 153 -14.34 -6.78 7.61
N SER A 154 -14.39 -7.28 8.85
CA SER A 154 -13.22 -7.39 9.72
C SER A 154 -12.20 -8.40 9.20
N ARG A 155 -12.65 -9.40 8.44
CA ARG A 155 -11.82 -10.43 7.81
C ARG A 155 -11.99 -10.38 6.30
N MET A 156 -10.96 -10.79 5.59
CA MET A 156 -11.06 -11.01 4.14
C MET A 156 -12.07 -12.15 3.88
N PRO A 157 -13.13 -11.91 3.10
CA PRO A 157 -14.06 -12.99 2.74
C PRO A 157 -13.33 -14.15 2.06
N GLY A 158 -13.58 -15.38 2.55
CA GLY A 158 -12.94 -16.60 2.03
C GLY A 158 -11.51 -16.83 2.55
N VAL A 159 -11.02 -16.03 3.52
CA VAL A 159 -9.71 -16.22 4.13
C VAL A 159 -9.86 -16.28 5.66
N ASN A 160 -9.85 -17.47 6.22
CA ASN A 160 -10.00 -17.75 7.65
C ASN A 160 -8.75 -18.42 8.25
N THR A 161 -7.89 -18.98 7.40
CA THR A 161 -6.66 -19.66 7.77
C THR A 161 -5.47 -19.14 6.96
N LYS A 162 -4.25 -19.41 7.41
CA LYS A 162 -3.05 -19.06 6.65
C LYS A 162 -2.96 -19.82 5.33
N GLU A 163 -3.44 -21.05 5.29
CA GLU A 163 -3.47 -21.91 4.10
C GLU A 163 -4.36 -21.30 3.01
N GLU A 164 -5.54 -20.78 3.39
CA GLU A 164 -6.44 -20.07 2.48
C GLU A 164 -5.82 -18.78 1.96
N PHE A 165 -5.07 -18.05 2.81
CA PHE A 165 -4.31 -16.86 2.37
C PHE A 165 -3.22 -17.24 1.37
N ILE A 166 -2.43 -18.28 1.64
CA ILE A 166 -1.40 -18.76 0.72
C ILE A 166 -2.01 -19.18 -0.63
N GLN A 167 -3.16 -19.87 -0.60
CA GLN A 167 -3.88 -20.26 -1.83
C GLN A 167 -4.37 -19.03 -2.60
N LEU A 168 -4.87 -17.99 -1.92
CA LEU A 168 -5.29 -16.75 -2.55
C LEU A 168 -4.14 -16.05 -3.26
N VAL A 169 -2.97 -15.93 -2.61
CA VAL A 169 -1.78 -15.33 -3.22
C VAL A 169 -1.38 -16.09 -4.48
N ARG A 170 -1.30 -17.42 -4.41
CA ARG A 170 -0.96 -18.29 -5.56
C ARG A 170 -1.95 -18.11 -6.71
N LYS A 171 -3.24 -18.15 -6.41
CA LYS A 171 -4.30 -17.95 -7.40
C LYS A 171 -4.15 -16.62 -8.13
N LEU A 172 -4.00 -15.52 -7.40
CA LEU A 172 -3.88 -14.19 -8.00
C LEU A 172 -2.62 -14.07 -8.86
N ARG A 173 -1.49 -14.61 -8.40
CA ARG A 173 -0.23 -14.66 -9.16
C ARG A 173 -0.38 -15.46 -10.46
N ASP A 174 -0.98 -16.64 -10.39
CA ASP A 174 -1.14 -17.52 -11.55
C ASP A 174 -2.08 -16.92 -12.59
N GLU A 175 -3.15 -16.28 -12.15
CA GLU A 175 -4.16 -15.71 -13.04
C GLU A 175 -3.73 -14.39 -13.71
N THR A 176 -2.78 -13.64 -13.12
CA THR A 176 -2.44 -12.29 -13.59
C THR A 176 -0.99 -12.15 -14.04
N GLY A 177 -0.08 -12.83 -13.36
CA GLY A 177 1.36 -12.70 -13.58
C GLY A 177 1.98 -11.38 -13.06
N VAL A 178 1.19 -10.49 -12.43
CA VAL A 178 1.67 -9.25 -11.82
C VAL A 178 2.12 -9.50 -10.38
N PRO A 179 2.87 -8.57 -9.75
CA PRO A 179 3.22 -8.68 -8.34
C PRO A 179 1.99 -8.76 -7.43
N VAL A 180 2.01 -9.69 -6.48
CA VAL A 180 0.96 -9.86 -5.47
C VAL A 180 1.57 -9.62 -4.10
N GLY A 181 1.11 -8.60 -3.41
CA GLY A 181 1.59 -8.21 -2.10
C GLY A 181 0.51 -8.22 -1.03
N LEU A 182 0.95 -7.94 0.18
CA LEU A 182 0.14 -7.88 1.39
C LEU A 182 0.22 -6.48 2.00
N LYS A 183 -0.93 -5.87 2.35
CA LYS A 183 -0.98 -4.67 3.20
C LYS A 183 -1.59 -4.99 4.55
N ILE A 184 -0.88 -4.62 5.62
CA ILE A 184 -1.30 -4.79 7.02
C ILE A 184 -1.02 -3.53 7.83
N ALA A 185 -1.84 -3.32 8.88
CA ALA A 185 -1.45 -2.44 9.97
C ALA A 185 -0.30 -3.07 10.75
N ALA A 186 0.66 -2.29 11.18
CA ALA A 186 1.73 -2.80 12.02
C ALA A 186 1.22 -3.18 13.41
N THR A 187 1.43 -4.42 13.80
CA THR A 187 0.95 -5.01 15.06
C THR A 187 2.10 -5.49 15.95
N HIS A 188 1.78 -5.85 17.20
CA HIS A 188 2.78 -6.49 18.09
C HIS A 188 3.15 -7.91 17.66
N HIS A 189 2.35 -8.56 16.80
CA HIS A 189 2.62 -9.88 16.21
C HIS A 189 3.30 -9.80 14.83
N LEU A 190 3.86 -8.65 14.47
CA LEU A 190 4.37 -8.35 13.14
C LEU A 190 5.24 -9.47 12.54
N GLU A 191 6.19 -10.01 13.28
CA GLU A 191 7.10 -11.05 12.78
C GLU A 191 6.38 -12.37 12.44
N LYS A 192 5.29 -12.70 13.14
CA LYS A 192 4.45 -13.87 12.82
C LYS A 192 3.67 -13.65 11.52
N GLU A 193 3.16 -12.44 11.33
CA GLU A 193 2.45 -12.05 10.11
C GLU A 193 3.39 -12.01 8.90
N LEU A 194 4.60 -11.47 9.08
CA LEU A 194 5.66 -11.49 8.06
C LEU A 194 6.13 -12.92 7.74
N GLN A 195 6.13 -13.83 8.72
CA GLN A 195 6.44 -15.24 8.48
C GLN A 195 5.39 -15.87 7.54
N ILE A 196 4.11 -15.57 7.72
CA ILE A 196 3.04 -16.04 6.82
C ILE A 196 3.19 -15.42 5.43
N ALA A 197 3.56 -14.15 5.33
CA ALA A 197 3.85 -13.48 4.07
C ALA A 197 5.01 -14.16 3.30
N CYS A 198 6.08 -14.56 4.02
CA CYS A 198 7.18 -15.35 3.44
C CYS A 198 6.72 -16.73 2.96
N GLU A 199 5.90 -17.45 3.75
CA GLU A 199 5.35 -18.76 3.38
C GLU A 199 4.40 -18.69 2.17
N ALA A 200 3.69 -17.58 2.03
CA ALA A 200 2.85 -17.29 0.87
C ALA A 200 3.65 -16.82 -0.34
N GLU A 201 4.94 -16.53 -0.17
CA GLU A 201 5.84 -16.00 -1.21
C GLU A 201 5.30 -14.71 -1.83
N VAL A 202 4.72 -13.80 -1.03
CA VAL A 202 4.27 -12.51 -1.55
C VAL A 202 5.44 -11.74 -2.18
N ASP A 203 5.15 -10.91 -3.17
CA ASP A 203 6.19 -10.14 -3.87
C ASP A 203 6.55 -8.87 -3.10
N PHE A 204 5.61 -8.32 -2.31
CA PHE A 204 5.86 -7.16 -1.47
C PHE A 204 4.97 -7.16 -0.22
N VAL A 205 5.42 -6.45 0.81
CA VAL A 205 4.65 -6.17 2.02
C VAL A 205 4.57 -4.67 2.24
N THR A 206 3.35 -4.15 2.32
CA THR A 206 3.09 -2.76 2.71
C THR A 206 2.78 -2.71 4.19
N LEU A 207 3.65 -2.07 4.96
CA LEU A 207 3.43 -1.81 6.39
C LEU A 207 2.86 -0.43 6.60
N ASP A 208 1.66 -0.37 7.16
CA ASP A 208 0.98 0.86 7.51
C ASP A 208 1.08 1.10 9.04
N GLY A 209 1.87 2.08 9.41
CA GLY A 209 2.06 2.44 10.82
C GLY A 209 0.87 3.18 11.42
N ALA A 210 0.92 3.38 12.73
CA ALA A 210 -0.15 4.04 13.49
C ALA A 210 -0.47 5.46 12.98
N GLU A 211 0.51 6.14 12.36
CA GLU A 211 0.33 7.47 11.78
C GLU A 211 -0.41 7.46 10.43
N GLY A 212 -0.75 6.29 9.90
CA GLY A 212 -1.53 6.16 8.68
C GLY A 212 -2.96 6.63 8.86
N GLY A 213 -3.42 7.55 7.97
CA GLY A 213 -4.76 8.08 8.02
C GLY A 213 -5.81 7.13 7.42
N THR A 214 -7.08 7.42 7.72
CA THR A 214 -8.24 6.76 7.11
C THR A 214 -9.43 7.71 7.07
N HIS A 215 -10.36 7.47 6.15
CA HIS A 215 -11.63 8.22 6.11
C HIS A 215 -12.69 7.68 7.07
N GLY A 216 -12.49 6.51 7.66
CA GLY A 216 -13.54 5.78 8.38
C GLY A 216 -13.10 5.17 9.72
N GLY A 217 -11.97 5.57 10.29
CA GLY A 217 -11.55 5.16 11.63
C GLY A 217 -12.25 5.99 12.73
N SER A 218 -12.57 5.38 13.89
CA SER A 218 -12.95 6.14 15.07
C SER A 218 -11.75 6.92 15.62
N PRO A 219 -11.95 8.01 16.38
CA PRO A 219 -10.83 8.75 16.99
C PRO A 219 -9.87 7.86 17.78
N THR A 220 -10.37 6.97 18.61
CA THR A 220 -9.53 6.02 19.38
C THR A 220 -8.65 5.13 18.49
N LEU A 221 -9.18 4.67 17.33
CA LEU A 221 -8.37 3.87 16.40
C LEU A 221 -7.30 4.70 15.71
N GLN A 222 -7.57 5.99 15.48
CA GLN A 222 -6.63 6.89 14.82
C GLN A 222 -5.51 7.35 15.74
N ASP A 223 -5.82 7.57 17.01
CA ASP A 223 -4.93 8.26 17.94
C ASP A 223 -4.22 7.30 18.93
N ASP A 224 -4.84 6.14 19.25
CA ASP A 224 -4.41 5.30 20.37
C ASP A 224 -4.07 3.86 19.98
N VAL A 225 -4.18 3.46 18.70
CA VAL A 225 -4.00 2.05 18.27
C VAL A 225 -2.97 1.94 17.15
N GLY A 226 -2.09 0.96 17.29
CA GLY A 226 -1.11 0.59 16.27
C GLY A 226 0.33 0.72 16.73
N LEU A 227 1.25 0.31 15.87
CA LEU A 227 2.68 0.46 16.05
C LEU A 227 3.17 1.61 15.16
N PRO A 228 3.89 2.61 15.69
CA PRO A 228 4.42 3.69 14.86
C PRO A 228 5.27 3.18 13.70
N THR A 229 5.14 3.84 12.53
CA THR A 229 5.78 3.46 11.27
C THR A 229 7.27 3.20 11.42
N LEU A 230 7.98 4.03 12.16
CA LEU A 230 9.40 3.90 12.42
C LEU A 230 9.76 2.55 13.08
N PHE A 231 9.01 2.14 14.11
CA PHE A 231 9.23 0.87 14.79
C PHE A 231 8.81 -0.31 13.92
N ALA A 232 7.75 -0.16 13.14
CA ALA A 232 7.29 -1.17 12.21
C ALA A 232 8.37 -1.50 11.17
N ILE A 233 8.93 -0.50 10.52
CA ILE A 233 10.02 -0.67 9.53
C ILE A 233 11.25 -1.31 10.19
N SER A 234 11.67 -0.83 11.36
CA SER A 234 12.84 -1.37 12.07
C SER A 234 12.67 -2.86 12.39
N ARG A 235 11.49 -3.28 12.85
CA ARG A 235 11.19 -4.70 13.14
C ARG A 235 11.14 -5.54 11.87
N ALA A 236 10.46 -5.08 10.84
CA ALA A 236 10.36 -5.79 9.58
C ALA A 236 11.72 -5.94 8.89
N SER A 237 12.51 -4.88 8.85
CA SER A 237 13.87 -4.90 8.30
C SER A 237 14.76 -5.92 9.00
N LYS A 238 14.75 -5.95 10.34
CA LYS A 238 15.48 -6.97 11.12
C LYS A 238 15.00 -8.38 10.80
N PHE A 239 13.68 -8.58 10.71
CA PHE A 239 13.10 -9.88 10.36
C PHE A 239 13.53 -10.32 8.96
N PHE A 240 13.45 -9.44 7.95
CA PHE A 240 13.86 -9.74 6.57
C PHE A 240 15.37 -10.07 6.47
N ALA A 241 16.21 -9.35 7.24
CA ALA A 241 17.64 -9.67 7.34
C ALA A 241 17.88 -11.07 7.92
N GLN A 242 17.20 -11.42 9.01
CA GLN A 242 17.29 -12.73 9.64
C GLN A 242 16.81 -13.87 8.72
N LYS A 243 15.76 -13.63 7.97
CA LYS A 243 15.20 -14.59 7.00
C LYS A 243 15.94 -14.62 5.67
N LYS A 244 16.82 -13.65 5.42
CA LYS A 244 17.56 -13.48 4.15
C LYS A 244 16.63 -13.31 2.95
N VAL A 245 15.52 -12.58 3.13
CA VAL A 245 14.51 -12.33 2.09
C VAL A 245 14.55 -10.91 1.52
N PHE A 246 15.52 -10.10 1.92
CA PHE A 246 15.77 -8.82 1.26
C PHE A 246 16.05 -9.03 -0.24
N GLY A 247 15.36 -8.24 -1.08
CA GLY A 247 15.38 -8.41 -2.53
C GLY A 247 14.41 -9.46 -3.06
N ASP A 248 13.98 -10.44 -2.27
CA ASP A 248 12.94 -11.40 -2.64
C ASP A 248 11.54 -10.85 -2.37
N ILE A 249 11.36 -10.14 -1.25
CA ILE A 249 10.12 -9.49 -0.86
C ILE A 249 10.42 -8.00 -0.65
N ASN A 250 9.77 -7.14 -1.41
CA ASN A 250 9.93 -5.70 -1.23
C ASN A 250 9.17 -5.20 0.00
N LEU A 251 9.82 -4.33 0.79
CA LEU A 251 9.21 -3.66 1.92
C LEU A 251 8.75 -2.26 1.51
N ILE A 252 7.44 -2.01 1.58
CA ILE A 252 6.85 -0.70 1.31
C ILE A 252 6.38 -0.10 2.63
N ALA A 253 6.82 1.13 2.93
CA ALA A 253 6.44 1.82 4.15
C ALA A 253 5.36 2.88 3.87
N THR A 254 4.39 2.99 4.77
CA THR A 254 3.37 4.04 4.74
C THR A 254 2.94 4.42 6.17
N GLY A 255 2.34 5.60 6.31
CA GLY A 255 1.92 6.16 7.59
C GLY A 255 2.79 7.34 8.05
N GLY A 256 2.24 8.56 7.96
CA GLY A 256 2.87 9.77 8.48
C GLY A 256 4.14 10.25 7.75
N LEU A 257 4.38 9.80 6.53
CA LEU A 257 5.53 10.22 5.71
C LEU A 257 5.17 11.50 4.95
N VAL A 258 5.52 12.65 5.49
CA VAL A 258 5.09 13.96 4.98
C VAL A 258 6.21 14.70 4.23
N THR A 259 7.46 14.62 4.71
CA THR A 259 8.59 15.32 4.12
C THR A 259 9.52 14.39 3.37
N PRO A 260 10.31 14.88 2.39
CA PRO A 260 11.34 14.06 1.75
C PRO A 260 12.30 13.40 2.75
N GLY A 261 12.65 14.12 3.83
CA GLY A 261 13.48 13.57 4.90
C GLY A 261 12.85 12.35 5.61
N HIS A 262 11.52 12.34 5.82
CA HIS A 262 10.82 11.16 6.38
C HIS A 262 10.92 9.98 5.41
N MET A 263 10.70 10.21 4.11
CA MET A 263 10.74 9.18 3.07
C MET A 263 12.15 8.56 2.96
N LEU A 264 13.17 9.40 2.90
CA LEU A 264 14.57 8.96 2.86
C LEU A 264 14.96 8.17 4.12
N LYS A 265 14.51 8.59 5.32
CA LYS A 265 14.76 7.86 6.57
C LYS A 265 14.10 6.49 6.55
N ALA A 266 12.86 6.39 6.05
CA ALA A 266 12.17 5.11 5.91
C ALA A 266 12.94 4.15 4.99
N MET A 267 13.43 4.65 3.85
CA MET A 267 14.25 3.87 2.93
C MET A 267 15.61 3.49 3.55
N ALA A 268 16.28 4.39 4.22
CA ALA A 268 17.54 4.09 4.93
C ALA A 268 17.37 3.04 6.05
N MET A 269 16.15 2.89 6.57
CA MET A 269 15.79 1.86 7.56
C MET A 269 15.39 0.53 6.93
N GLY A 270 15.37 0.41 5.60
CA GLY A 270 15.15 -0.83 4.88
C GLY A 270 13.86 -0.91 4.06
N ALA A 271 13.11 0.17 3.90
CA ALA A 271 12.01 0.21 2.94
C ALA A 271 12.55 0.38 1.51
N ASP A 272 12.07 -0.44 0.57
CA ASP A 272 12.41 -0.33 -0.86
C ASP A 272 11.66 0.83 -1.52
N ALA A 273 10.45 1.10 -1.06
CA ALA A 273 9.62 2.19 -1.54
C ALA A 273 8.69 2.70 -0.41
N VAL A 274 8.08 3.86 -0.65
CA VAL A 274 7.14 4.48 0.29
C VAL A 274 5.85 4.89 -0.42
N TYR A 275 4.74 4.88 0.34
CA TYR A 275 3.50 5.51 -0.07
C TYR A 275 3.32 6.86 0.63
N ILE A 276 2.82 7.85 -0.13
CA ILE A 276 2.41 9.15 0.39
C ILE A 276 0.90 9.37 0.14
N GLY A 277 0.17 9.70 1.19
CA GLY A 277 -1.26 10.02 1.14
C GLY A 277 -1.51 11.51 1.34
N THR A 278 -1.53 11.95 2.59
CA THR A 278 -1.79 13.36 2.97
C THR A 278 -0.87 14.35 2.26
N ALA A 279 0.43 14.02 2.13
CA ALA A 279 1.37 14.88 1.41
C ALA A 279 0.97 15.11 -0.05
N ALA A 280 0.49 14.07 -0.75
CA ALA A 280 0.03 14.18 -2.12
C ALA A 280 -1.28 14.99 -2.24
N ILE A 281 -2.23 14.79 -1.30
CA ILE A 281 -3.49 15.56 -1.27
C ILE A 281 -3.22 17.04 -1.00
N MET A 282 -2.31 17.36 -0.08
CA MET A 282 -1.97 18.74 0.27
C MET A 282 -1.25 19.49 -0.86
N ALA A 283 -0.68 18.76 -1.82
CA ALA A 283 -0.01 19.33 -2.99
C ALA A 283 -0.95 19.55 -4.19
N MET A 284 -2.19 19.05 -4.13
CA MET A 284 -3.24 19.24 -5.15
C MET A 284 -3.93 20.60 -5.01
#